data_07c1aac40e55cc2a1598aa756ef0adc2
#
_entry.id   07c1aac40e55cc2a1598aa756ef0adc2
#
_cell.length_a   1.000
_cell.length_b   1.000
_cell.length_c   1.000
_cell.angle_alpha   90.00
_cell.angle_beta   90.00
_cell.angle_gamma   90.00
#
_symmetry.space_group_name_H-M   'P 1'
#
loop_
_entity.id
_entity.type
_entity.pdbx_description
1 polymer ?
#
loop_
_entity_poly.entity_id
_entity_poly.type
_entity_poly.pdbx_seq_one_letter_code
_entity_poly.pdbx_strand_id
1 'polypeptide(L)'
;MLAELMKTLHLTPKEFVKGKMHLPAYRTLYLDQMLESNENIYANRDRHFREIVKGFKTINDADFEEPESLSKIMRQYQKNGYKWLRTLEAWKFGGILADDMGLGKTLQVIAVLLAAKLEGKTGTSLVVAPAALVFNWGEELARFAPALTVSLIAGSQAERQKKLQEYQNFDVLVTSYDLLKRDIDQYEEKEFLYEIIDEAQYIKNHTTAAAKSVKVIQSQTRYALTGTPIENRLSELWSIFDYLMPGFLYGYDTFKKEFETPIVKNEDEAAMTRLQKMVSPFILRRLKEDVLKDLPEKLEEIRYVKFEDAQQKLYDAQVVHMKEKIAQQNEGEFNKNKLWILAELTKLRQICCSPSLCFENYRGEAAKLEGCMQLIQSAMDGGHRMLLFSQFTSMLAILQDKLEKEGIPYYIITGETSKQKRQELVKQFNSDTTPVFLISLKAGGVGLNLTGADVVIHYDPWWNQAVQNQATDRAHRIGQTKKVTVYKLIARNTIEEKIQKLQDAKQNLAEQIISGDMGQLGSMSREDILELL
;
A
#
# COMPACT_ATOMS: atom_id res chain seq x y z
N MET A 1 -16.15 -16.40 28.17
CA MET A 1 -16.77 -15.07 28.10
C MET A 1 -16.29 -14.12 29.19
N LEU A 2 -16.65 -14.22 30.50
CA LEU A 2 -16.12 -13.31 31.54
C LEU A 2 -14.58 -13.32 31.61
N ALA A 3 -13.96 -14.50 31.55
CA ALA A 3 -12.52 -14.64 31.47
C ALA A 3 -11.93 -14.01 30.19
N GLU A 4 -12.64 -14.06 29.09
CA GLU A 4 -12.28 -13.45 27.83
C GLU A 4 -12.39 -11.92 27.89
N LEU A 5 -13.46 -11.39 28.47
CA LEU A 5 -13.63 -9.96 28.74
C LEU A 5 -12.48 -9.44 29.63
N MET A 6 -12.20 -10.14 30.73
CA MET A 6 -11.09 -9.80 31.63
C MET A 6 -9.74 -9.86 30.93
N LYS A 7 -9.51 -10.89 30.12
CA LYS A 7 -8.29 -11.05 29.32
C LYS A 7 -8.14 -9.92 28.30
N THR A 8 -9.19 -9.61 27.57
CA THR A 8 -9.18 -8.59 26.52
C THR A 8 -9.00 -7.17 27.07
N LEU A 9 -9.54 -6.91 28.24
CA LEU A 9 -9.45 -5.61 28.90
C LEU A 9 -8.27 -5.52 29.88
N HIS A 10 -7.47 -6.57 29.97
CA HIS A 10 -6.38 -6.71 30.95
C HIS A 10 -6.81 -6.40 32.39
N LEU A 11 -8.02 -6.84 32.75
CA LEU A 11 -8.58 -6.61 34.07
C LEU A 11 -8.20 -7.73 35.03
N THR A 12 -7.82 -7.33 36.22
CA THR A 12 -7.68 -8.27 37.35
C THR A 12 -9.06 -8.64 37.88
N PRO A 13 -9.22 -9.81 38.52
CA PRO A 13 -10.48 -10.17 39.20
C PRO A 13 -10.92 -9.11 40.22
N LYS A 14 -9.98 -8.45 40.90
CA LYS A 14 -10.28 -7.37 41.86
C LYS A 14 -10.85 -6.12 41.22
N GLU A 15 -10.37 -5.74 40.03
CA GLU A 15 -10.90 -4.60 39.26
C GLU A 15 -12.28 -4.92 38.71
N PHE A 16 -12.49 -6.12 38.23
CA PHE A 16 -13.78 -6.57 37.73
C PHE A 16 -14.88 -6.55 38.82
N VAL A 17 -14.57 -7.02 40.00
CA VAL A 17 -15.51 -7.05 41.15
C VAL A 17 -15.87 -5.64 41.67
N LYS A 18 -15.06 -4.61 41.41
CA LYS A 18 -15.42 -3.22 41.76
C LYS A 18 -16.65 -2.66 41.01
N GLY A 19 -17.08 -3.31 39.96
CA GLY A 19 -18.29 -2.97 39.23
C GLY A 19 -18.27 -1.66 38.42
N LYS A 20 -17.17 -0.89 38.49
CA LYS A 20 -16.91 0.31 37.67
C LYS A 20 -15.55 0.22 37.04
N MET A 21 -15.46 0.44 35.73
CA MET A 21 -14.23 0.39 34.97
C MET A 21 -14.01 1.70 34.24
N HIS A 22 -12.80 2.22 34.29
CA HIS A 22 -12.35 3.29 33.42
C HIS A 22 -11.53 2.68 32.30
N LEU A 23 -12.01 2.79 31.08
CA LEU A 23 -11.38 2.23 29.90
C LEU A 23 -11.04 3.35 28.92
N PRO A 24 -9.95 3.22 28.16
CA PRO A 24 -9.67 4.14 27.07
C PRO A 24 -10.86 4.19 26.08
N ALA A 25 -11.22 5.38 25.62
CA ALA A 25 -12.38 5.61 24.76
C ALA A 25 -12.38 4.72 23.49
N TYR A 26 -11.22 4.41 22.94
CA TYR A 26 -11.08 3.53 21.77
C TYR A 26 -11.51 2.07 22.02
N ARG A 27 -11.68 1.64 23.27
CA ARG A 27 -12.23 0.31 23.61
C ARG A 27 -13.75 0.25 23.55
N THR A 28 -14.41 1.39 23.53
CA THR A 28 -15.87 1.51 23.58
C THR A 28 -16.56 0.70 22.48
N LEU A 29 -16.10 0.83 21.23
CA LEU A 29 -16.74 0.18 20.07
C LEU A 29 -16.61 -1.35 20.13
N TYR A 30 -15.46 -1.85 20.51
CA TYR A 30 -15.25 -3.28 20.70
C TYR A 30 -16.12 -3.84 21.83
N LEU A 31 -16.20 -3.12 22.96
CA LEU A 31 -17.04 -3.51 24.08
C LEU A 31 -18.52 -3.51 23.72
N ASP A 32 -18.99 -2.50 22.96
CA ASP A 32 -20.38 -2.44 22.52
C ASP A 32 -20.74 -3.68 21.69
N GLN A 33 -19.91 -4.06 20.74
CA GLN A 33 -20.10 -5.28 19.94
C GLN A 33 -20.11 -6.56 20.80
N MET A 34 -19.22 -6.66 21.80
CA MET A 34 -19.22 -7.80 22.73
C MET A 34 -20.48 -7.86 23.59
N LEU A 35 -20.95 -6.72 24.07
CA LEU A 35 -22.16 -6.64 24.90
C LEU A 35 -23.42 -6.93 24.08
N GLU A 36 -23.49 -6.50 22.82
CA GLU A 36 -24.61 -6.79 21.92
C GLU A 36 -24.68 -8.28 21.52
N SER A 37 -23.53 -8.93 21.39
CA SER A 37 -23.48 -10.36 21.05
C SER A 37 -23.73 -11.29 22.24
N ASN A 38 -23.98 -10.76 23.45
CA ASN A 38 -24.13 -11.55 24.67
C ASN A 38 -25.29 -11.04 25.53
N GLU A 39 -26.49 -11.59 25.34
CA GLU A 39 -27.70 -11.23 26.07
C GLU A 39 -27.62 -11.44 27.60
N ASN A 40 -26.66 -12.23 28.08
CA ASN A 40 -26.49 -12.56 29.48
C ASN A 40 -25.64 -11.57 30.29
N ILE A 41 -25.13 -10.51 29.66
CA ILE A 41 -24.35 -9.47 30.35
C ILE A 41 -25.16 -8.19 30.42
N TYR A 42 -25.57 -7.84 31.64
CA TYR A 42 -26.17 -6.52 31.90
C TYR A 42 -25.05 -5.53 32.24
N ALA A 43 -24.82 -4.58 31.35
CA ALA A 43 -23.84 -3.50 31.55
C ALA A 43 -24.52 -2.13 31.41
N ASN A 44 -24.41 -1.29 32.43
CA ASN A 44 -24.89 0.09 32.34
C ASN A 44 -23.83 0.95 31.64
N ARG A 45 -24.21 1.50 30.50
CA ARG A 45 -23.34 2.34 29.66
C ARG A 45 -23.52 3.80 30.05
N ASP A 46 -22.44 4.52 30.33
CA ASP A 46 -22.49 5.95 30.62
C ASP A 46 -22.87 6.77 29.37
N ARG A 47 -23.06 8.07 29.57
CA ARG A 47 -23.43 8.97 28.48
C ARG A 47 -22.37 9.04 27.39
N HIS A 48 -21.09 9.14 27.78
CA HIS A 48 -19.96 9.27 26.86
C HIS A 48 -19.81 8.02 25.99
N PHE A 49 -19.92 6.82 26.60
CA PHE A 49 -19.94 5.55 25.88
C PHE A 49 -21.04 5.52 24.81
N ARG A 50 -22.26 5.89 25.17
CA ARG A 50 -23.42 5.89 24.23
C ARG A 50 -23.25 6.89 23.09
N GLU A 51 -22.67 8.06 23.36
CA GLU A 51 -22.39 9.08 22.34
C GLU A 51 -21.35 8.60 21.33
N ILE A 52 -20.25 7.96 21.76
CA ILE A 52 -19.25 7.36 20.85
C ILE A 52 -19.93 6.32 19.97
N VAL A 53 -20.62 5.35 20.55
CA VAL A 53 -21.30 4.28 19.81
C VAL A 53 -22.30 4.85 18.79
N LYS A 54 -23.11 5.82 19.20
CA LYS A 54 -24.07 6.48 18.32
C LYS A 54 -23.37 7.17 17.16
N GLY A 55 -22.31 7.94 17.42
CA GLY A 55 -21.55 8.65 16.39
C GLY A 55 -20.99 7.70 15.31
N PHE A 56 -20.51 6.53 15.71
CA PHE A 56 -20.03 5.52 14.76
C PHE A 56 -21.13 4.74 14.04
N LYS A 57 -22.30 4.52 14.67
CA LYS A 57 -23.44 3.86 14.02
C LYS A 57 -24.14 4.78 13.00
N THR A 58 -24.04 6.10 13.16
CA THR A 58 -24.72 7.10 12.30
C THR A 58 -23.74 7.95 11.49
N ILE A 59 -22.59 7.42 11.11
CA ILE A 59 -21.54 8.17 10.37
C ILE A 59 -22.08 8.81 9.08
N ASN A 60 -22.91 8.10 8.32
CA ASN A 60 -23.48 8.61 7.07
C ASN A 60 -24.45 9.77 7.28
N ASP A 61 -25.08 9.83 8.45
CA ASP A 61 -26.02 10.87 8.85
C ASP A 61 -25.38 11.93 9.76
N ALA A 62 -24.04 11.89 9.91
CA ALA A 62 -23.32 12.85 10.74
C ALA A 62 -23.43 14.27 10.16
N ASP A 63 -23.64 15.25 11.05
CA ASP A 63 -23.77 16.68 10.71
C ASP A 63 -22.45 17.35 10.28
N PHE A 64 -21.55 16.59 9.63
CA PHE A 64 -20.33 17.11 9.03
C PHE A 64 -20.57 17.41 7.56
N GLU A 65 -20.85 18.68 7.24
CA GLU A 65 -20.97 19.13 5.86
C GLU A 65 -19.58 19.23 5.23
N GLU A 66 -19.45 18.74 4.00
CA GLU A 66 -18.25 18.93 3.22
C GLU A 66 -18.09 20.38 2.76
N PRO A 67 -16.84 20.89 2.60
CA PRO A 67 -16.62 22.24 2.08
C PRO A 67 -17.37 22.47 0.77
N GLU A 68 -18.11 23.57 0.66
CA GLU A 68 -18.98 23.86 -0.49
C GLU A 68 -18.23 23.79 -1.82
N SER A 69 -16.97 24.27 -1.85
CA SER A 69 -16.10 24.23 -3.04
C SER A 69 -15.81 22.81 -3.53
N LEU A 70 -15.88 21.81 -2.65
CA LEU A 70 -15.60 20.39 -2.96
C LEU A 70 -16.88 19.55 -3.08
N SER A 71 -18.02 20.05 -2.63
CA SER A 71 -19.29 19.31 -2.59
C SER A 71 -19.71 18.77 -3.96
N LYS A 72 -19.47 19.53 -5.03
CA LYS A 72 -19.78 19.12 -6.42
C LYS A 72 -18.69 18.23 -7.05
N ILE A 73 -17.49 18.24 -6.50
CA ILE A 73 -16.34 17.48 -7.00
C ILE A 73 -16.28 16.10 -6.37
N MET A 74 -16.59 16.00 -5.08
CA MET A 74 -16.54 14.76 -4.32
C MET A 74 -17.71 13.84 -4.69
N ARG A 75 -17.37 12.59 -4.97
CA ARG A 75 -18.34 11.50 -5.15
C ARG A 75 -18.95 11.11 -3.80
N GLN A 76 -20.12 10.48 -3.81
CA GLN A 76 -20.85 10.13 -2.57
C GLN A 76 -20.00 9.30 -1.60
N TYR A 77 -19.28 8.30 -2.10
CA TYR A 77 -18.41 7.51 -1.23
C TYR A 77 -17.27 8.34 -0.61
N GLN A 78 -16.76 9.35 -1.32
CA GLN A 78 -15.72 10.26 -0.79
C GLN A 78 -16.31 11.17 0.31
N LYS A 79 -17.55 11.63 0.16
CA LYS A 79 -18.27 12.36 1.20
C LYS A 79 -18.47 11.48 2.46
N ASN A 80 -18.81 10.21 2.28
CA ASN A 80 -18.93 9.27 3.39
C ASN A 80 -17.57 9.04 4.08
N GLY A 81 -16.48 8.97 3.31
CA GLY A 81 -15.13 8.87 3.87
C GLY A 81 -14.67 10.13 4.60
N TYR A 82 -15.03 11.31 4.09
CA TYR A 82 -14.83 12.57 4.78
C TYR A 82 -15.58 12.59 6.12
N LYS A 83 -16.86 12.23 6.16
CA LYS A 83 -17.64 12.15 7.39
C LYS A 83 -17.04 11.17 8.40
N TRP A 84 -16.54 10.03 7.93
CA TRP A 84 -15.86 9.05 8.77
C TRP A 84 -14.57 9.62 9.40
N LEU A 85 -13.71 10.31 8.60
CA LEU A 85 -12.51 10.98 9.12
C LEU A 85 -12.87 12.04 10.17
N ARG A 86 -13.94 12.83 9.93
CA ARG A 86 -14.42 13.84 10.87
C ARG A 86 -14.99 13.23 12.15
N THR A 87 -15.64 12.06 12.05
CA THR A 87 -16.13 11.32 13.22
C THR A 87 -14.96 10.82 14.07
N LEU A 88 -13.91 10.29 13.46
CA LEU A 88 -12.68 9.92 14.18
C LEU A 88 -12.07 11.12 14.91
N GLU A 89 -11.95 12.25 14.22
CA GLU A 89 -11.44 13.49 14.81
C GLU A 89 -12.24 13.94 16.04
N ALA A 90 -13.58 13.94 15.95
CA ALA A 90 -14.47 14.36 17.04
C ALA A 90 -14.23 13.56 18.32
N TRP A 91 -13.82 12.30 18.19
CA TRP A 91 -13.50 11.41 19.31
C TRP A 91 -12.00 11.28 19.58
N LYS A 92 -11.14 12.04 18.89
CA LYS A 92 -9.68 11.98 18.97
C LYS A 92 -9.13 10.57 18.69
N PHE A 93 -9.72 9.88 17.73
CA PHE A 93 -9.24 8.60 17.24
C PHE A 93 -8.43 8.78 15.97
N GLY A 94 -7.43 7.93 15.80
CA GLY A 94 -6.76 7.75 14.52
C GLY A 94 -7.45 6.70 13.67
N GLY A 95 -7.21 6.71 12.35
CA GLY A 95 -7.76 5.70 11.46
C GLY A 95 -7.00 5.52 10.16
N ILE A 96 -7.25 4.37 9.53
CA ILE A 96 -6.66 3.97 8.25
C ILE A 96 -7.70 4.15 7.14
N LEU A 97 -7.47 5.09 6.23
CA LEU A 97 -8.22 5.18 4.98
C LEU A 97 -7.56 4.26 3.96
N ALA A 98 -8.12 3.05 3.84
CA ALA A 98 -7.59 1.93 3.08
C ALA A 98 -8.29 1.70 1.74
N ASP A 99 -8.92 2.73 1.19
CA ASP A 99 -9.56 2.69 -0.13
C ASP A 99 -8.60 2.23 -1.21
N ASP A 100 -9.10 1.51 -2.18
CA ASP A 100 -8.33 1.12 -3.36
C ASP A 100 -7.64 2.34 -4.00
N MET A 101 -6.52 2.10 -4.67
CA MET A 101 -5.78 3.16 -5.35
C MET A 101 -6.64 3.82 -6.43
N GLY A 102 -6.54 5.14 -6.54
CA GLY A 102 -7.33 5.91 -7.51
C GLY A 102 -8.73 6.28 -7.04
N LEU A 103 -9.17 5.90 -5.84
CA LEU A 103 -10.44 6.32 -5.25
C LEU A 103 -10.40 7.73 -4.63
N GLY A 104 -9.28 8.44 -4.73
CA GLY A 104 -9.16 9.83 -4.27
C GLY A 104 -9.06 9.97 -2.75
N LYS A 105 -8.24 9.14 -2.10
CA LYS A 105 -7.91 9.28 -0.67
C LYS A 105 -7.40 10.68 -0.33
N THR A 106 -6.49 11.23 -1.16
CA THR A 106 -5.94 12.57 -1.02
C THR A 106 -7.03 13.64 -0.98
N LEU A 107 -8.03 13.57 -1.86
CA LEU A 107 -9.13 14.53 -1.91
C LEU A 107 -9.98 14.50 -0.63
N GLN A 108 -10.23 13.33 -0.06
CA GLN A 108 -10.98 13.17 1.19
C GLN A 108 -10.24 13.83 2.36
N VAL A 109 -8.91 13.67 2.44
CA VAL A 109 -8.07 14.32 3.45
C VAL A 109 -7.99 15.82 3.21
N ILE A 110 -7.81 16.27 1.97
CA ILE A 110 -7.83 17.71 1.63
C ILE A 110 -9.14 18.35 2.07
N ALA A 111 -10.27 17.67 1.92
CA ALA A 111 -11.56 18.16 2.41
C ALA A 111 -11.58 18.34 3.93
N VAL A 112 -10.95 17.43 4.70
CA VAL A 112 -10.82 17.57 6.17
C VAL A 112 -9.95 18.78 6.52
N LEU A 113 -8.81 18.95 5.87
CA LEU A 113 -7.90 20.09 6.10
C LEU A 113 -8.58 21.43 5.78
N LEU A 114 -9.31 21.48 4.68
CA LEU A 114 -10.05 22.69 4.27
C LEU A 114 -11.20 22.98 5.24
N ALA A 115 -11.97 21.96 5.65
CA ALA A 115 -13.04 22.13 6.63
C ALA A 115 -12.51 22.67 7.96
N ALA A 116 -11.39 22.18 8.46
CA ALA A 116 -10.76 22.66 9.68
C ALA A 116 -10.41 24.17 9.60
N LYS A 117 -9.88 24.61 8.44
CA LYS A 117 -9.61 26.03 8.19
C LYS A 117 -10.88 26.86 8.19
N LEU A 118 -11.93 26.40 7.50
CA LEU A 118 -13.22 27.10 7.41
C LEU A 118 -13.94 27.18 8.76
N GLU A 119 -13.77 26.19 9.62
CA GLU A 119 -14.26 26.15 10.99
C GLU A 119 -13.43 27.03 11.96
N GLY A 120 -12.37 27.65 11.48
CA GLY A 120 -11.50 28.50 12.30
C GLY A 120 -10.59 27.73 13.27
N LYS A 121 -10.36 26.43 13.03
CA LYS A 121 -9.37 25.68 13.82
C LYS A 121 -7.98 26.21 13.58
N THR A 122 -7.26 26.47 14.65
CA THR A 122 -5.90 26.98 14.61
C THR A 122 -4.88 25.86 14.73
N GLY A 123 -3.80 25.96 14.00
CA GLY A 123 -2.69 25.00 14.02
C GLY A 123 -2.30 24.51 12.61
N THR A 124 -1.06 24.14 12.49
CA THR A 124 -0.48 23.61 11.24
C THR A 124 -0.73 22.10 11.18
N SER A 125 -0.98 21.58 9.99
CA SER A 125 -1.10 20.13 9.73
C SER A 125 0.16 19.63 9.01
N LEU A 126 0.56 18.39 9.28
CA LEU A 126 1.72 17.76 8.68
C LEU A 126 1.29 16.57 7.80
N VAL A 127 1.72 16.59 6.55
CA VAL A 127 1.59 15.45 5.63
C VAL A 127 2.98 14.85 5.39
N VAL A 128 3.13 13.56 5.66
CA VAL A 128 4.34 12.79 5.40
C VAL A 128 4.05 11.78 4.29
N ALA A 129 4.74 11.91 3.18
CA ALA A 129 4.51 11.07 1.99
C ALA A 129 5.82 10.53 1.43
N PRO A 130 5.80 9.52 0.56
CA PRO A 130 6.97 9.16 -0.25
C PRO A 130 7.51 10.36 -1.00
N ALA A 131 8.83 10.47 -1.13
CA ALA A 131 9.49 11.63 -1.74
C ALA A 131 8.96 11.99 -3.15
N ALA A 132 8.48 11.00 -3.90
CA ALA A 132 7.89 11.21 -5.22
C ALA A 132 6.49 11.83 -5.18
N LEU A 133 5.77 11.73 -4.06
CA LEU A 133 4.41 12.25 -3.89
C LEU A 133 4.35 13.66 -3.28
N VAL A 134 5.44 14.15 -2.69
CA VAL A 134 5.45 15.46 -2.02
C VAL A 134 4.96 16.60 -2.93
N PHE A 135 5.42 16.64 -4.18
CA PHE A 135 4.99 17.66 -5.14
C PHE A 135 3.56 17.44 -5.62
N ASN A 136 3.15 16.17 -5.77
CA ASN A 136 1.78 15.84 -6.15
C ASN A 136 0.77 16.30 -5.08
N TRP A 137 1.11 16.13 -3.80
CA TRP A 137 0.32 16.68 -2.69
C TRP A 137 0.20 18.21 -2.79
N GLY A 138 1.32 18.91 -3.13
CA GLY A 138 1.30 20.35 -3.33
C GLY A 138 0.39 20.77 -4.49
N GLU A 139 0.44 20.07 -5.62
CA GLU A 139 -0.43 20.34 -6.78
C GLU A 139 -1.91 20.07 -6.47
N GLU A 140 -2.22 18.98 -5.77
CA GLU A 140 -3.61 18.65 -5.39
C GLU A 140 -4.16 19.64 -4.35
N LEU A 141 -3.37 20.03 -3.36
CA LEU A 141 -3.75 21.09 -2.39
C LEU A 141 -4.01 22.43 -3.08
N ALA A 142 -3.12 22.86 -3.98
CA ALA A 142 -3.32 24.09 -4.74
C ALA A 142 -4.56 24.06 -5.65
N ARG A 143 -4.88 22.89 -6.19
CA ARG A 143 -6.03 22.70 -7.07
C ARG A 143 -7.36 22.64 -6.31
N PHE A 144 -7.43 21.87 -5.23
CA PHE A 144 -8.69 21.57 -4.55
C PHE A 144 -8.95 22.45 -3.32
N ALA A 145 -7.91 23.00 -2.72
CA ALA A 145 -8.02 23.85 -1.53
C ALA A 145 -7.08 25.05 -1.62
N PRO A 146 -7.26 25.96 -2.62
CA PRO A 146 -6.37 27.13 -2.81
C PRO A 146 -6.43 28.13 -1.64
N ALA A 147 -7.40 28.00 -0.74
CA ALA A 147 -7.49 28.80 0.48
C ALA A 147 -6.48 28.38 1.56
N LEU A 148 -5.87 27.20 1.44
CA LEU A 148 -4.85 26.72 2.38
C LEU A 148 -3.47 27.26 2.00
N THR A 149 -2.75 27.78 2.99
CA THR A 149 -1.34 28.12 2.85
C THR A 149 -0.49 26.87 3.01
N VAL A 150 0.24 26.48 1.96
CA VAL A 150 0.97 25.20 1.90
C VAL A 150 2.46 25.44 1.76
N SER A 151 3.28 24.74 2.54
CA SER A 151 4.73 24.71 2.37
C SER A 151 5.25 23.31 2.14
N LEU A 152 5.99 23.11 1.03
CA LEU A 152 6.71 21.88 0.76
C LEU A 152 8.08 21.95 1.43
N ILE A 153 8.29 21.07 2.41
CA ILE A 153 9.56 20.93 3.13
C ILE A 153 10.49 20.06 2.29
N ALA A 154 11.11 20.70 1.29
CA ALA A 154 12.04 20.08 0.34
C ALA A 154 13.15 21.06 0.01
N GLY A 155 14.21 20.61 -0.67
CA GLY A 155 15.38 21.40 -1.04
C GLY A 155 16.56 21.21 -0.09
N SER A 156 17.44 22.22 0.01
CA SER A 156 18.61 22.20 0.89
C SER A 156 18.23 22.18 2.38
N GLN A 157 19.15 21.78 3.24
CA GLN A 157 18.92 21.77 4.69
C GLN A 157 18.56 23.15 5.23
N ALA A 158 19.27 24.20 4.79
CA ALA A 158 19.02 25.56 5.25
C ALA A 158 17.62 26.07 4.86
N GLU A 159 17.16 25.77 3.64
CA GLU A 159 15.80 26.13 3.19
C GLU A 159 14.73 25.41 4.02
N ARG A 160 14.95 24.13 4.31
CA ARG A 160 14.00 23.35 5.12
C ARG A 160 13.93 23.85 6.55
N GLN A 161 15.09 24.15 7.17
CA GLN A 161 15.16 24.71 8.51
C GLN A 161 14.42 26.04 8.62
N LYS A 162 14.63 26.95 7.66
CA LYS A 162 13.91 28.24 7.61
C LYS A 162 12.39 28.04 7.57
N LYS A 163 11.90 27.15 6.69
CA LYS A 163 10.47 26.85 6.59
C LYS A 163 9.91 26.25 7.88
N LEU A 164 10.68 25.39 8.56
CA LEU A 164 10.28 24.76 9.82
C LEU A 164 10.29 25.75 11.00
N GLN A 165 11.13 26.77 10.97
CA GLN A 165 11.08 27.85 11.97
C GLN A 165 9.79 28.69 11.83
N GLU A 166 9.31 28.86 10.61
CA GLU A 166 8.12 29.64 10.28
C GLU A 166 6.86 28.76 10.11
N TYR A 167 6.85 27.51 10.65
CA TYR A 167 5.82 26.51 10.36
C TYR A 167 4.39 26.97 10.67
N GLN A 168 4.20 27.79 11.70
CA GLN A 168 2.91 28.32 12.13
C GLN A 168 2.25 29.27 11.11
N ASN A 169 3.02 29.77 10.14
CA ASN A 169 2.50 30.62 9.06
C ASN A 169 1.79 29.80 7.95
N PHE A 170 1.84 28.47 8.04
CA PHE A 170 1.27 27.59 7.05
C PHE A 170 0.16 26.72 7.67
N ASP A 171 -0.91 26.51 6.91
CA ASP A 171 -1.97 25.59 7.28
C ASP A 171 -1.51 24.13 7.10
N VAL A 172 -0.69 23.88 6.08
CA VAL A 172 -0.22 22.52 5.76
C VAL A 172 1.27 22.51 5.41
N LEU A 173 2.03 21.65 6.07
CA LEU A 173 3.37 21.27 5.67
C LEU A 173 3.33 19.90 4.99
N VAL A 174 4.06 19.73 3.90
CA VAL A 174 4.23 18.45 3.22
C VAL A 174 5.70 18.09 3.16
N THR A 175 6.07 16.93 3.67
CA THR A 175 7.45 16.42 3.67
C THR A 175 7.54 14.96 3.25
N SER A 176 8.76 14.44 3.09
CA SER A 176 8.95 13.02 2.83
C SER A 176 9.46 12.28 4.07
N TYR A 177 9.20 10.96 4.14
CA TYR A 177 9.73 10.11 5.21
C TYR A 177 11.24 10.24 5.42
N ASP A 178 12.01 10.36 4.33
CA ASP A 178 13.47 10.49 4.40
C ASP A 178 13.90 11.85 4.93
N LEU A 179 13.20 12.91 4.57
CA LEU A 179 13.50 14.26 5.07
C LEU A 179 13.03 14.42 6.51
N LEU A 180 11.84 13.90 6.87
CA LEU A 180 11.37 13.88 8.25
C LEU A 180 12.40 13.20 9.17
N LYS A 181 12.84 11.99 8.80
CA LYS A 181 13.87 11.25 9.55
C LYS A 181 15.17 12.03 9.71
N ARG A 182 15.57 12.78 8.68
CA ARG A 182 16.83 13.56 8.69
C ARG A 182 16.74 14.79 9.56
N ASP A 183 15.57 15.43 9.59
CA ASP A 183 15.34 16.71 10.25
C ASP A 183 14.50 16.55 11.53
N ILE A 184 14.42 15.36 12.10
CA ILE A 184 13.47 15.03 13.18
C ILE A 184 13.60 15.95 14.39
N ASP A 185 14.81 16.33 14.78
CA ASP A 185 15.07 17.24 15.91
C ASP A 185 14.35 18.60 15.75
N GLN A 186 14.06 19.00 14.50
CA GLN A 186 13.33 20.23 14.19
C GLN A 186 11.82 20.11 14.39
N TYR A 187 11.31 18.89 14.56
CA TYR A 187 9.87 18.62 14.70
C TYR A 187 9.46 18.29 16.12
N GLU A 188 10.38 17.85 16.99
CA GLU A 188 10.07 17.31 18.32
C GLU A 188 9.28 18.27 19.24
N GLU A 189 9.54 19.59 19.14
CA GLU A 189 8.86 20.62 19.94
C GLU A 189 7.63 21.22 19.25
N LYS A 190 7.25 20.73 18.07
CA LYS A 190 6.13 21.28 17.28
C LYS A 190 4.87 20.47 17.49
N GLU A 191 3.77 21.16 17.68
CA GLU A 191 2.45 20.57 17.76
C GLU A 191 1.69 20.76 16.45
N PHE A 192 1.07 19.70 15.97
CA PHE A 192 0.29 19.71 14.74
C PHE A 192 -1.19 19.44 15.02
N LEU A 193 -2.07 20.05 14.23
CA LEU A 193 -3.49 19.77 14.27
C LEU A 193 -3.78 18.36 13.76
N TYR A 194 -3.26 18.04 12.58
CA TYR A 194 -3.29 16.70 12.02
C TYR A 194 -1.90 16.26 11.62
N GLU A 195 -1.64 14.97 11.79
CA GLU A 195 -0.52 14.28 11.16
C GLU A 195 -1.08 13.20 10.23
N ILE A 196 -0.77 13.32 8.95
CA ILE A 196 -1.22 12.42 7.91
C ILE A 196 -0.02 11.72 7.31
N ILE A 197 -0.01 10.40 7.31
CA ILE A 197 0.99 9.63 6.58
C ILE A 197 0.35 9.00 5.33
N ASP A 198 0.97 9.22 4.19
CA ASP A 198 0.56 8.62 2.93
C ASP A 198 1.44 7.42 2.57
N GLU A 199 0.87 6.40 1.92
CA GLU A 199 1.50 5.10 1.68
C GLU A 199 2.04 4.51 3.00
N ALA A 200 1.15 4.32 3.97
CA ALA A 200 1.49 3.93 5.35
C ALA A 200 2.33 2.64 5.45
N GLN A 201 2.40 1.82 4.40
CA GLN A 201 3.32 0.68 4.35
C GLN A 201 4.82 1.06 4.48
N TYR A 202 5.17 2.34 4.34
CA TYR A 202 6.53 2.82 4.64
C TYR A 202 6.92 2.65 6.11
N ILE A 203 5.95 2.57 7.01
CA ILE A 203 6.16 2.36 8.45
C ILE A 203 5.78 0.96 8.94
N LYS A 204 5.56 0.01 8.03
CA LYS A 204 5.16 -1.38 8.34
C LYS A 204 6.13 -2.12 9.28
N ASN A 205 7.40 -1.77 9.25
CA ASN A 205 8.38 -2.28 10.21
C ASN A 205 8.62 -1.23 11.29
N HIS A 206 8.10 -1.47 12.49
CA HIS A 206 8.18 -0.59 13.66
C HIS A 206 9.61 -0.28 14.14
N THR A 207 10.60 -1.10 13.76
CA THR A 207 12.00 -0.91 14.17
C THR A 207 12.74 0.11 13.30
N THR A 208 12.22 0.46 12.13
CA THR A 208 12.86 1.38 11.19
C THR A 208 12.89 2.81 11.71
N ALA A 209 13.90 3.58 11.28
CA ALA A 209 14.00 4.99 11.61
C ALA A 209 12.79 5.80 11.10
N ALA A 210 12.24 5.46 9.92
CA ALA A 210 11.03 6.10 9.40
C ALA A 210 9.81 5.89 10.31
N ALA A 211 9.58 4.65 10.78
CA ALA A 211 8.50 4.35 11.71
C ALA A 211 8.66 5.06 13.06
N LYS A 212 9.90 5.15 13.56
CA LYS A 212 10.19 5.88 14.81
C LYS A 212 9.97 7.38 14.64
N SER A 213 10.41 7.97 13.52
CA SER A 213 10.30 9.41 13.30
C SER A 213 8.85 9.91 13.27
N VAL A 214 7.93 9.21 12.58
CA VAL A 214 6.52 9.63 12.57
C VAL A 214 5.86 9.50 13.95
N LYS A 215 6.30 8.57 14.79
CA LYS A 215 5.72 8.37 16.12
C LYS A 215 6.11 9.43 17.16
N VAL A 216 7.20 10.14 16.93
CA VAL A 216 7.69 11.21 17.81
C VAL A 216 6.87 12.50 17.63
N ILE A 217 6.29 12.70 16.46
CA ILE A 217 5.51 13.90 16.13
C ILE A 217 4.32 14.06 17.09
N GLN A 218 4.16 15.26 17.65
CA GLN A 218 3.02 15.60 18.47
C GLN A 218 1.88 16.13 17.61
N SER A 219 0.73 15.47 17.64
CA SER A 219 -0.44 15.84 16.86
C SER A 219 -1.74 15.50 17.58
N GLN A 220 -2.81 16.26 17.30
CA GLN A 220 -4.10 16.04 17.92
C GLN A 220 -4.84 14.83 17.30
N THR A 221 -4.71 14.65 15.99
CA THR A 221 -5.35 13.55 15.25
C THR A 221 -4.38 13.00 14.21
N ARG A 222 -4.37 11.69 14.05
CA ARG A 222 -3.50 10.96 13.12
C ARG A 222 -4.31 10.17 12.11
N TYR A 223 -3.94 10.27 10.84
CA TYR A 223 -4.51 9.47 9.76
C TYR A 223 -3.42 8.75 8.99
N ALA A 224 -3.73 7.54 8.56
CA ALA A 224 -2.88 6.74 7.70
C ALA A 224 -3.61 6.44 6.38
N LEU A 225 -2.98 6.73 5.26
CA LEU A 225 -3.51 6.44 3.92
C LEU A 225 -2.71 5.29 3.33
N THR A 226 -3.40 4.28 2.83
CA THR A 226 -2.78 3.17 2.12
C THR A 226 -3.80 2.47 1.24
N GLY A 227 -3.37 1.84 0.15
CA GLY A 227 -4.22 0.90 -0.60
C GLY A 227 -4.16 -0.52 -0.03
N THR A 228 -3.16 -0.80 0.85
CA THR A 228 -2.88 -2.13 1.37
C THR A 228 -2.49 -2.03 2.85
N PRO A 229 -3.45 -2.05 3.78
CA PRO A 229 -3.16 -1.91 5.22
C PRO A 229 -2.38 -3.10 5.81
N ILE A 230 -2.45 -4.25 5.15
CA ILE A 230 -1.65 -5.45 5.45
C ILE A 230 -1.16 -6.02 4.12
N GLU A 231 0.15 -6.13 3.96
CA GLU A 231 0.74 -6.75 2.76
C GLU A 231 1.18 -8.19 3.03
N ASN A 232 1.88 -8.42 4.15
CA ASN A 232 2.53 -9.70 4.40
C ASN A 232 2.42 -10.21 5.85
N ARG A 233 2.29 -9.35 6.85
CA ARG A 233 2.36 -9.75 8.27
C ARG A 233 1.46 -8.91 9.16
N LEU A 234 0.92 -9.53 10.21
CA LEU A 234 0.12 -8.84 11.24
C LEU A 234 0.91 -7.75 11.99
N SER A 235 2.23 -7.90 12.11
CA SER A 235 3.11 -6.87 12.68
C SER A 235 3.09 -5.55 11.89
N GLU A 236 2.73 -5.57 10.60
CA GLU A 236 2.55 -4.36 9.78
C GLU A 236 1.35 -3.55 10.27
N LEU A 237 0.23 -4.24 10.50
CA LEU A 237 -0.98 -3.63 11.07
C LEU A 237 -0.71 -3.06 12.46
N TRP A 238 -0.02 -3.83 13.32
CA TRP A 238 0.37 -3.36 14.64
C TRP A 238 1.18 -2.06 14.57
N SER A 239 2.15 -1.98 13.67
CA SER A 239 3.01 -0.80 13.52
C SER A 239 2.23 0.45 13.12
N ILE A 240 1.22 0.31 12.25
CA ILE A 240 0.35 1.43 11.83
C ILE A 240 -0.57 1.85 13.00
N PHE A 241 -1.16 0.89 13.71
CA PHE A 241 -2.00 1.23 14.87
C PHE A 241 -1.22 1.82 16.04
N ASP A 242 0.03 1.42 16.25
CA ASP A 242 0.92 2.02 17.26
C ASP A 242 1.29 3.48 16.89
N TYR A 243 1.31 3.81 15.60
CA TYR A 243 1.39 5.20 15.13
C TYR A 243 0.07 5.95 15.38
N LEU A 244 -1.07 5.39 14.98
CA LEU A 244 -2.39 6.05 15.03
C LEU A 244 -2.88 6.28 16.46
N MET A 245 -2.81 5.25 17.30
CA MET A 245 -3.33 5.20 18.66
C MET A 245 -2.40 4.35 19.54
N PRO A 246 -1.33 4.92 20.09
CA PRO A 246 -0.37 4.19 20.90
C PRO A 246 -1.04 3.38 22.03
N GLY A 247 -0.71 2.10 22.15
CA GLY A 247 -1.27 1.19 23.15
C GLY A 247 -2.64 0.57 22.78
N PHE A 248 -3.26 0.95 21.66
CA PHE A 248 -4.53 0.36 21.21
C PHE A 248 -4.44 -1.16 21.01
N LEU A 249 -3.41 -1.63 20.33
CA LEU A 249 -3.12 -3.06 20.13
C LEU A 249 -2.05 -3.59 21.12
N TYR A 250 -1.97 -2.99 22.30
CA TYR A 250 -0.96 -3.31 23.34
C TYR A 250 0.49 -3.06 22.90
N GLY A 251 1.48 -3.39 23.75
CA GLY A 251 2.87 -3.48 23.33
C GLY A 251 3.10 -4.64 22.37
N TYR A 252 4.15 -4.55 21.53
CA TYR A 252 4.41 -5.53 20.47
C TYR A 252 4.54 -6.98 20.98
N ASP A 253 5.21 -7.18 22.12
CA ASP A 253 5.37 -8.53 22.69
C ASP A 253 4.02 -9.14 23.09
N THR A 254 3.12 -8.34 23.66
CA THR A 254 1.76 -8.75 24.01
C THR A 254 0.94 -9.03 22.76
N PHE A 255 1.00 -8.15 21.75
CA PHE A 255 0.33 -8.34 20.46
C PHE A 255 0.78 -9.63 19.78
N LYS A 256 2.08 -9.88 19.77
CA LYS A 256 2.67 -11.08 19.19
C LYS A 256 2.17 -12.35 19.89
N LYS A 257 2.07 -12.32 21.23
CA LYS A 257 1.60 -13.45 22.04
C LYS A 257 0.09 -13.68 21.90
N GLU A 258 -0.71 -12.61 21.88
CA GLU A 258 -2.17 -12.69 21.94
C GLU A 258 -2.82 -12.82 20.54
N PHE A 259 -2.14 -12.36 19.47
CA PHE A 259 -2.67 -12.31 18.12
C PHE A 259 -1.73 -12.91 17.07
N GLU A 260 -0.51 -12.38 16.88
CA GLU A 260 0.33 -12.77 15.74
C GLU A 260 0.67 -14.27 15.79
N THR A 261 1.17 -14.77 16.93
CA THR A 261 1.55 -16.18 17.06
C THR A 261 0.35 -17.14 17.02
N PRO A 262 -0.77 -16.89 17.75
CA PRO A 262 -1.96 -17.72 17.66
C PRO A 262 -2.56 -17.78 16.26
N ILE A 263 -2.70 -16.64 15.59
CA ILE A 263 -3.30 -16.56 14.26
C ILE A 263 -2.40 -17.21 13.21
N VAL A 264 -1.10 -16.87 13.20
CA VAL A 264 -0.20 -17.32 12.11
C VAL A 264 0.28 -18.75 12.28
N LYS A 265 0.51 -19.23 13.54
CA LYS A 265 1.04 -20.58 13.77
C LYS A 265 -0.01 -21.60 14.14
N ASN A 266 -1.08 -21.18 14.82
CA ASN A 266 -2.07 -22.08 15.38
C ASN A 266 -3.44 -21.96 14.70
N GLU A 267 -3.57 -21.08 13.70
CA GLU A 267 -4.83 -20.81 12.97
C GLU A 267 -6.02 -20.52 13.91
N ASP A 268 -5.74 -19.75 14.97
CA ASP A 268 -6.73 -19.44 16.02
C ASP A 268 -7.76 -18.43 15.49
N GLU A 269 -8.92 -18.96 15.05
CA GLU A 269 -10.05 -18.16 14.53
C GLU A 269 -10.64 -17.22 15.58
N ALA A 270 -10.61 -17.60 16.86
CA ALA A 270 -11.13 -16.75 17.92
C ALA A 270 -10.23 -15.50 18.13
N ALA A 271 -8.90 -15.70 18.09
CA ALA A 271 -7.95 -14.58 18.13
C ALA A 271 -8.09 -13.68 16.90
N MET A 272 -8.32 -14.25 15.72
CA MET A 272 -8.57 -13.51 14.48
C MET A 272 -9.83 -12.66 14.58
N THR A 273 -10.97 -13.28 14.94
CA THR A 273 -12.25 -12.58 15.10
C THR A 273 -12.16 -11.45 16.11
N ARG A 274 -11.43 -11.68 17.22
CA ARG A 274 -11.19 -10.65 18.23
C ARG A 274 -10.40 -9.47 17.66
N LEU A 275 -9.33 -9.73 16.93
CA LEU A 275 -8.53 -8.67 16.30
C LEU A 275 -9.36 -7.87 15.31
N GLN A 276 -10.12 -8.53 14.44
CA GLN A 276 -11.01 -7.89 13.47
C GLN A 276 -12.01 -6.97 14.13
N LYS A 277 -12.73 -7.44 15.15
CA LYS A 277 -13.70 -6.62 15.89
C LYS A 277 -13.05 -5.39 16.54
N MET A 278 -11.78 -5.50 16.95
CA MET A 278 -11.07 -4.36 17.51
C MET A 278 -10.71 -3.32 16.45
N VAL A 279 -10.20 -3.73 15.29
CA VAL A 279 -9.62 -2.81 14.29
C VAL A 279 -10.62 -2.29 13.27
N SER A 280 -11.68 -3.06 12.96
CA SER A 280 -12.63 -2.72 11.88
C SER A 280 -13.27 -1.33 11.98
N PRO A 281 -13.60 -0.75 13.16
CA PRO A 281 -14.14 0.59 13.22
C PRO A 281 -13.17 1.70 12.77
N PHE A 282 -11.87 1.40 12.81
CA PHE A 282 -10.78 2.33 12.54
C PHE A 282 -10.11 2.09 11.18
N ILE A 283 -10.69 1.22 10.35
CA ILE A 283 -10.24 0.97 8.96
C ILE A 283 -11.43 1.17 8.03
N LEU A 284 -11.32 2.14 7.13
CA LEU A 284 -12.28 2.30 6.05
C LEU A 284 -11.64 1.81 4.75
N ARG A 285 -12.16 0.70 4.23
CA ARG A 285 -11.73 0.10 2.97
C ARG A 285 -12.90 -0.03 2.01
N ARG A 286 -12.72 0.46 0.79
CA ARG A 286 -13.69 0.30 -0.31
C ARG A 286 -12.96 -0.15 -1.56
N LEU A 287 -13.54 -1.10 -2.26
CA LEU A 287 -13.03 -1.58 -3.53
C LEU A 287 -13.57 -0.71 -4.67
N LYS A 288 -12.82 -0.61 -5.76
CA LYS A 288 -13.24 0.14 -6.95
C LYS A 288 -14.54 -0.39 -7.53
N GLU A 289 -14.68 -1.71 -7.59
CA GLU A 289 -15.86 -2.40 -8.11
C GLU A 289 -17.15 -2.10 -7.34
N ASP A 290 -17.04 -1.80 -6.04
CA ASP A 290 -18.18 -1.47 -5.19
C ASP A 290 -18.68 -0.03 -5.41
N VAL A 291 -17.76 0.92 -5.63
CA VAL A 291 -18.07 2.36 -5.57
C VAL A 291 -17.95 3.10 -6.90
N LEU A 292 -17.28 2.54 -7.89
CA LEU A 292 -17.07 3.14 -9.23
C LEU A 292 -17.75 2.29 -10.32
N LYS A 293 -19.07 2.25 -10.32
CA LYS A 293 -19.86 1.57 -11.38
C LYS A 293 -19.65 2.15 -12.78
N ASP A 294 -19.17 3.39 -12.85
CA ASP A 294 -18.88 4.08 -14.12
C ASP A 294 -17.46 3.82 -14.65
N LEU A 295 -16.60 3.15 -13.86
CA LEU A 295 -15.25 2.83 -14.32
C LEU A 295 -15.34 1.65 -15.29
N PRO A 296 -14.72 1.73 -16.49
CA PRO A 296 -14.69 0.61 -17.40
C PRO A 296 -14.09 -0.65 -16.78
N GLU A 297 -14.54 -1.81 -17.23
CA GLU A 297 -14.02 -3.10 -16.75
C GLU A 297 -12.50 -3.20 -16.88
N LYS A 298 -11.88 -3.87 -15.92
CA LYS A 298 -10.50 -4.32 -15.97
C LYS A 298 -10.51 -5.82 -16.29
N LEU A 299 -9.88 -6.19 -17.40
CA LEU A 299 -9.69 -7.59 -17.81
C LEU A 299 -8.24 -7.99 -17.50
N GLU A 300 -8.05 -9.09 -16.80
CA GLU A 300 -6.70 -9.65 -16.54
C GLU A 300 -6.53 -10.95 -17.30
N GLU A 301 -5.44 -11.07 -18.04
CA GLU A 301 -5.09 -12.23 -18.83
C GLU A 301 -3.65 -12.67 -18.55
N ILE A 302 -3.48 -13.95 -18.24
CA ILE A 302 -2.15 -14.53 -18.12
C ILE A 302 -1.75 -15.11 -19.48
N ARG A 303 -0.68 -14.59 -20.05
CA ARG A 303 -0.05 -15.10 -21.27
C ARG A 303 1.11 -16.01 -20.90
N TYR A 304 0.91 -17.29 -21.06
CA TYR A 304 1.96 -18.28 -20.84
C TYR A 304 2.88 -18.36 -22.05
N VAL A 305 4.17 -18.28 -21.80
CA VAL A 305 5.20 -18.43 -22.81
C VAL A 305 6.01 -19.69 -22.52
N LYS A 306 6.26 -20.49 -23.55
CA LYS A 306 7.09 -21.70 -23.48
C LYS A 306 8.50 -21.37 -23.97
N PHE A 307 9.50 -21.79 -23.23
CA PHE A 307 10.90 -21.64 -23.66
C PHE A 307 11.23 -22.50 -24.86
N GLU A 308 12.15 -22.00 -25.67
CA GLU A 308 12.84 -22.81 -26.65
C GLU A 308 13.95 -23.65 -26.03
N ASP A 309 14.40 -24.69 -26.72
CA ASP A 309 15.32 -25.71 -26.19
C ASP A 309 16.59 -25.12 -25.55
N ALA A 310 17.17 -24.09 -26.15
CA ALA A 310 18.39 -23.46 -25.63
C ALA A 310 18.15 -22.73 -24.31
N GLN A 311 17.06 -21.97 -24.22
CA GLN A 311 16.68 -21.26 -22.99
C GLN A 311 16.25 -22.24 -21.89
N GLN A 312 15.51 -23.30 -22.26
CA GLN A 312 15.09 -24.33 -21.33
C GLN A 312 16.28 -25.05 -20.69
N LYS A 313 17.28 -25.45 -21.49
CA LYS A 313 18.49 -26.10 -20.98
C LYS A 313 19.25 -25.23 -19.98
N LEU A 314 19.37 -23.93 -20.24
CA LEU A 314 20.02 -22.99 -19.32
C LEU A 314 19.26 -22.84 -18.01
N TYR A 315 17.91 -22.77 -18.09
CA TYR A 315 17.06 -22.69 -16.93
C TYR A 315 17.16 -23.97 -16.06
N ASP A 316 17.03 -25.14 -16.69
CA ASP A 316 17.09 -26.43 -16.00
C ASP A 316 18.48 -26.66 -15.35
N ALA A 317 19.55 -26.33 -16.03
CA ALA A 317 20.91 -26.41 -15.47
C ALA A 317 21.06 -25.54 -14.22
N GLN A 318 20.49 -24.33 -14.24
CA GLN A 318 20.53 -23.42 -13.10
C GLN A 318 19.67 -23.95 -11.91
N VAL A 319 18.52 -24.54 -12.21
CA VAL A 319 17.64 -25.20 -11.19
C VAL A 319 18.36 -26.38 -10.54
N VAL A 320 18.97 -27.28 -11.34
CA VAL A 320 19.73 -28.44 -10.84
C VAL A 320 20.87 -27.97 -9.94
N HIS A 321 21.68 -27.01 -10.41
CA HIS A 321 22.79 -26.45 -9.63
C HIS A 321 22.32 -25.90 -8.27
N MET A 322 21.20 -25.20 -8.27
CA MET A 322 20.65 -24.61 -7.05
C MET A 322 20.12 -25.69 -6.09
N LYS A 323 19.38 -26.68 -6.62
CA LYS A 323 18.87 -27.82 -5.82
C LYS A 323 20.01 -28.61 -5.17
N GLU A 324 21.06 -28.94 -5.90
CA GLU A 324 22.23 -29.65 -5.36
C GLU A 324 22.89 -28.87 -4.22
N LYS A 325 23.11 -27.59 -4.40
CA LYS A 325 23.71 -26.72 -3.36
C LYS A 325 22.85 -26.60 -2.11
N ILE A 326 21.51 -26.49 -2.26
CA ILE A 326 20.59 -26.40 -1.11
C ILE A 326 20.52 -27.77 -0.40
N ALA A 327 20.52 -28.88 -1.14
CA ALA A 327 20.48 -30.22 -0.57
C ALA A 327 21.69 -30.54 0.32
N GLN A 328 22.86 -29.98 0.00
CA GLN A 328 24.12 -30.18 0.76
C GLN A 328 24.20 -29.34 2.04
N GLN A 329 23.31 -28.36 2.27
CA GLN A 329 23.34 -27.46 3.42
C GLN A 329 22.52 -28.02 4.60
N ASN A 330 23.06 -27.85 5.82
CA ASN A 330 22.28 -28.03 7.04
C ASN A 330 21.46 -26.73 7.34
N GLU A 331 20.51 -26.77 8.29
CA GLU A 331 19.67 -25.61 8.62
C GLU A 331 20.45 -24.37 9.03
N GLY A 332 21.56 -24.53 9.73
CA GLY A 332 22.41 -23.41 10.16
C GLY A 332 23.11 -22.73 8.97
N GLU A 333 23.59 -23.51 8.03
CA GLU A 333 24.21 -23.04 6.80
C GLU A 333 23.17 -22.42 5.85
N PHE A 334 22.01 -23.03 5.72
CA PHE A 334 20.90 -22.48 4.96
C PHE A 334 20.51 -21.07 5.42
N ASN A 335 20.39 -20.86 6.73
CA ASN A 335 20.07 -19.55 7.30
C ASN A 335 21.17 -18.50 7.05
N LYS A 336 22.43 -18.89 7.05
CA LYS A 336 23.56 -18.00 6.71
C LYS A 336 23.62 -17.66 5.23
N ASN A 337 23.18 -18.57 4.37
CA ASN A 337 23.27 -18.47 2.91
C ASN A 337 22.02 -17.86 2.25
N LYS A 338 21.07 -17.33 3.02
CA LYS A 338 19.82 -16.73 2.46
C LYS A 338 20.06 -15.67 1.40
N LEU A 339 21.10 -14.85 1.53
CA LEU A 339 21.46 -13.84 0.51
C LEU A 339 21.89 -14.48 -0.83
N TRP A 340 22.65 -15.55 -0.77
CA TRP A 340 23.02 -16.31 -1.97
C TRP A 340 21.79 -16.93 -2.63
N ILE A 341 20.89 -17.55 -1.84
CA ILE A 341 19.64 -18.13 -2.34
C ILE A 341 18.80 -17.07 -3.07
N LEU A 342 18.66 -15.87 -2.50
CA LEU A 342 17.92 -14.77 -3.12
C LEU A 342 18.59 -14.29 -4.43
N ALA A 343 19.91 -14.29 -4.51
CA ALA A 343 20.64 -13.95 -5.73
C ALA A 343 20.39 -15.00 -6.83
N GLU A 344 20.41 -16.28 -6.50
CA GLU A 344 20.15 -17.37 -7.46
C GLU A 344 18.69 -17.39 -7.93
N LEU A 345 17.72 -17.14 -7.02
CA LEU A 345 16.31 -16.96 -7.41
C LEU A 345 16.14 -15.77 -8.36
N THR A 346 16.87 -14.68 -8.12
CA THR A 346 16.87 -13.52 -9.01
C THR A 346 17.44 -13.89 -10.39
N LYS A 347 18.52 -14.67 -10.43
CA LYS A 347 19.12 -15.16 -11.67
C LYS A 347 18.17 -16.07 -12.46
N LEU A 348 17.46 -17.00 -11.80
CA LEU A 348 16.42 -17.80 -12.45
C LEU A 348 15.35 -16.93 -13.11
N ARG A 349 14.90 -15.89 -12.43
CA ARG A 349 13.90 -14.94 -12.97
C ARG A 349 14.46 -14.11 -14.13
N GLN A 350 15.72 -13.73 -14.09
CA GLN A 350 16.41 -13.08 -15.22
C GLN A 350 16.49 -14.00 -16.43
N ILE A 351 16.81 -15.29 -16.24
CA ILE A 351 16.79 -16.29 -17.31
C ILE A 351 15.38 -16.42 -17.91
N CYS A 352 14.31 -16.34 -17.09
CA CYS A 352 12.93 -16.32 -17.58
C CYS A 352 12.64 -15.09 -18.45
N CYS A 353 13.20 -13.93 -18.13
CA CYS A 353 13.03 -12.71 -18.90
C CYS A 353 13.81 -12.75 -20.22
N SER A 354 15.10 -12.97 -20.14
CA SER A 354 16.03 -13.19 -21.26
C SER A 354 17.34 -13.77 -20.72
N PRO A 355 17.83 -14.89 -21.25
CA PRO A 355 19.12 -15.43 -20.82
C PRO A 355 20.30 -14.46 -21.01
N SER A 356 20.21 -13.52 -21.94
CA SER A 356 21.23 -12.49 -22.15
C SER A 356 21.45 -11.58 -20.95
N LEU A 357 20.52 -11.52 -19.99
CA LEU A 357 20.70 -10.80 -18.73
C LEU A 357 21.73 -11.46 -17.79
N CYS A 358 21.98 -12.75 -17.98
CA CYS A 358 22.89 -13.55 -17.16
C CYS A 358 24.11 -14.05 -17.94
N PHE A 359 24.00 -14.17 -19.25
CA PHE A 359 25.03 -14.79 -20.14
C PHE A 359 25.32 -13.88 -21.32
N GLU A 360 26.40 -13.14 -21.28
CA GLU A 360 26.80 -12.16 -22.30
C GLU A 360 26.94 -12.74 -23.72
N ASN A 361 27.29 -14.02 -23.82
CA ASN A 361 27.46 -14.73 -25.10
C ASN A 361 26.21 -15.44 -25.60
N TYR A 362 25.05 -15.27 -24.92
CA TYR A 362 23.79 -15.86 -25.38
C TYR A 362 23.33 -15.20 -26.69
N ARG A 363 23.13 -16.04 -27.74
CA ARG A 363 22.70 -15.61 -29.07
C ARG A 363 21.33 -16.20 -29.47
N GLY A 364 20.72 -16.99 -28.60
CA GLY A 364 19.42 -17.56 -28.85
C GLY A 364 18.30 -16.53 -28.68
N GLU A 365 17.12 -16.89 -29.12
CA GLU A 365 15.91 -16.10 -28.90
C GLU A 365 15.46 -16.17 -27.45
N ALA A 366 14.85 -15.11 -26.98
CA ALA A 366 14.19 -15.07 -25.67
C ALA A 366 12.68 -15.11 -25.90
N ALA A 367 12.09 -16.28 -25.68
CA ALA A 367 10.70 -16.56 -26.01
C ALA A 367 9.70 -15.52 -25.44
N LYS A 368 9.98 -15.02 -24.22
CA LYS A 368 9.16 -13.99 -23.60
C LYS A 368 9.29 -12.62 -24.31
N LEU A 369 10.49 -12.29 -24.81
CA LEU A 369 10.70 -11.05 -25.54
C LEU A 369 9.90 -11.07 -26.85
N GLU A 370 9.97 -12.15 -27.60
CA GLU A 370 9.25 -12.30 -28.87
C GLU A 370 7.73 -12.29 -28.62
N GLY A 371 7.24 -13.02 -27.62
CA GLY A 371 5.82 -12.98 -27.23
C GLY A 371 5.34 -11.58 -26.80
N CYS A 372 6.21 -10.82 -26.13
CA CYS A 372 5.92 -9.44 -25.76
C CYS A 372 5.85 -8.52 -26.98
N MET A 373 6.78 -8.62 -27.93
CA MET A 373 6.78 -7.83 -29.16
C MET A 373 5.54 -8.12 -30.02
N GLN A 374 5.15 -9.38 -30.14
CA GLN A 374 3.90 -9.76 -30.81
C GLN A 374 2.68 -9.13 -30.16
N LEU A 375 2.64 -9.11 -28.82
CA LEU A 375 1.56 -8.46 -28.08
C LEU A 375 1.55 -6.95 -28.27
N ILE A 376 2.71 -6.30 -28.26
CA ILE A 376 2.86 -4.86 -28.55
C ILE A 376 2.32 -4.55 -29.96
N GLN A 377 2.76 -5.30 -30.98
CA GLN A 377 2.31 -5.09 -32.35
C GLN A 377 0.79 -5.27 -32.49
N SER A 378 0.24 -6.35 -31.92
CA SER A 378 -1.19 -6.61 -31.94
C SER A 378 -2.01 -5.51 -31.25
N ALA A 379 -1.52 -4.98 -30.14
CA ALA A 379 -2.17 -3.88 -29.44
C ALA A 379 -2.11 -2.56 -30.25
N MET A 380 -0.99 -2.28 -30.91
CA MET A 380 -0.84 -1.12 -31.79
C MET A 380 -1.78 -1.20 -33.00
N ASP A 381 -1.89 -2.37 -33.63
CA ASP A 381 -2.81 -2.61 -34.73
C ASP A 381 -4.28 -2.40 -34.32
N GLY A 382 -4.60 -2.68 -33.06
CA GLY A 382 -5.89 -2.39 -32.43
C GLY A 382 -6.10 -0.92 -32.04
N GLY A 383 -5.11 -0.06 -32.22
CA GLY A 383 -5.16 1.35 -31.80
C GLY A 383 -5.08 1.56 -30.28
N HIS A 384 -4.49 0.59 -29.58
CA HIS A 384 -4.30 0.64 -28.13
C HIS A 384 -2.97 1.28 -27.75
N ARG A 385 -2.92 1.87 -26.56
CA ARG A 385 -1.70 2.44 -25.97
C ARG A 385 -1.38 1.70 -24.68
N MET A 386 -0.10 1.42 -24.45
CA MET A 386 0.28 0.48 -23.41
C MET A 386 1.33 0.99 -22.43
N LEU A 387 1.19 0.56 -21.19
CA LEU A 387 2.21 0.65 -20.16
C LEU A 387 2.89 -0.72 -20.02
N LEU A 388 4.20 -0.77 -20.12
CA LEU A 388 4.96 -1.99 -19.95
C LEU A 388 5.85 -1.86 -18.72
N PHE A 389 5.61 -2.74 -17.75
CA PHE A 389 6.33 -2.77 -16.48
C PHE A 389 7.31 -3.94 -16.41
N SER A 390 8.52 -3.66 -15.95
CA SER A 390 9.48 -4.68 -15.53
C SER A 390 10.22 -4.25 -14.27
N GLN A 391 10.60 -5.21 -13.43
CA GLN A 391 11.44 -4.95 -12.28
C GLN A 391 12.91 -4.75 -12.66
N PHE A 392 13.33 -5.35 -13.78
CA PHE A 392 14.71 -5.31 -14.27
C PHE A 392 14.90 -4.15 -15.25
N THR A 393 15.66 -3.14 -14.85
CA THR A 393 16.01 -2.02 -15.74
C THR A 393 16.84 -2.48 -16.93
N SER A 394 17.66 -3.51 -16.76
CA SER A 394 18.39 -4.17 -17.87
C SER A 394 17.44 -4.82 -18.89
N MET A 395 16.29 -5.35 -18.46
CA MET A 395 15.30 -5.85 -19.40
C MET A 395 14.60 -4.72 -20.15
N LEU A 396 14.33 -3.60 -19.47
CA LEU A 396 13.80 -2.40 -20.15
C LEU A 396 14.77 -1.89 -21.23
N ALA A 397 16.09 -1.97 -21.00
CA ALA A 397 17.07 -1.61 -22.01
C ALA A 397 17.05 -2.54 -23.24
N ILE A 398 16.84 -3.85 -23.04
CA ILE A 398 16.67 -4.81 -24.14
C ILE A 398 15.39 -4.51 -24.94
N LEU A 399 14.29 -4.22 -24.24
CA LEU A 399 13.03 -3.85 -24.88
C LEU A 399 13.16 -2.53 -25.66
N GLN A 400 13.88 -1.55 -25.11
CA GLN A 400 14.18 -0.29 -25.77
C GLN A 400 14.93 -0.51 -27.08
N ASP A 401 16.02 -1.28 -27.07
CA ASP A 401 16.80 -1.62 -28.26
C ASP A 401 15.95 -2.34 -29.32
N LYS A 402 15.05 -3.23 -28.89
CA LYS A 402 14.13 -3.93 -29.81
C LYS A 402 13.10 -2.98 -30.42
N LEU A 403 12.48 -2.10 -29.62
CA LEU A 403 11.52 -1.10 -30.12
C LEU A 403 12.16 -0.12 -31.10
N GLU A 404 13.40 0.33 -30.83
CA GLU A 404 14.17 1.20 -31.72
C GLU A 404 14.46 0.53 -33.07
N LYS A 405 14.83 -0.75 -33.07
CA LYS A 405 15.07 -1.54 -34.29
C LYS A 405 13.81 -1.73 -35.12
N GLU A 406 12.66 -1.80 -34.49
CA GLU A 406 11.36 -1.93 -35.15
C GLU A 406 10.69 -0.57 -35.47
N GLY A 407 11.36 0.55 -35.10
CA GLY A 407 10.85 1.91 -35.35
C GLY A 407 9.62 2.27 -34.55
N ILE A 408 9.36 1.61 -33.41
CA ILE A 408 8.22 1.84 -32.54
C ILE A 408 8.54 2.96 -31.55
N PRO A 409 7.82 4.10 -31.55
CA PRO A 409 8.05 5.18 -30.60
C PRO A 409 7.65 4.77 -29.19
N TYR A 410 8.41 5.22 -28.21
CA TYR A 410 8.19 4.90 -26.80
C TYR A 410 8.65 6.02 -25.86
N TYR A 411 8.16 5.99 -24.63
CA TYR A 411 8.70 6.70 -23.48
C TYR A 411 9.29 5.72 -22.47
N ILE A 412 10.23 6.20 -21.64
CA ILE A 412 10.83 5.37 -20.59
C ILE A 412 10.99 6.16 -19.27
N ILE A 413 10.61 5.52 -18.16
CA ILE A 413 10.85 5.98 -16.78
C ILE A 413 11.57 4.89 -15.99
N THR A 414 12.74 5.24 -15.44
CA THR A 414 13.51 4.40 -14.52
C THR A 414 13.74 5.10 -13.18
N GLY A 415 14.47 4.45 -12.27
CA GLY A 415 14.89 5.05 -11.00
C GLY A 415 15.72 6.33 -11.17
N GLU A 416 16.48 6.44 -12.24
CA GLU A 416 17.37 7.55 -12.56
C GLU A 416 16.66 8.76 -13.17
N THR A 417 15.43 8.59 -13.68
CA THR A 417 14.65 9.69 -14.27
C THR A 417 14.30 10.73 -13.21
N SER A 418 14.69 11.98 -13.43
CA SER A 418 14.41 13.08 -12.50
C SER A 418 12.90 13.32 -12.33
N LYS A 419 12.49 13.90 -11.19
CA LYS A 419 11.07 14.15 -10.89
C LYS A 419 10.40 15.04 -11.94
N GLN A 420 11.07 16.11 -12.36
CA GLN A 420 10.56 17.04 -13.38
C GLN A 420 10.35 16.31 -14.72
N LYS A 421 11.34 15.50 -15.13
CA LYS A 421 11.24 14.75 -16.38
C LYS A 421 10.12 13.70 -16.35
N ARG A 422 9.88 13.06 -15.18
CA ARG A 422 8.74 12.14 -15.02
C ARG A 422 7.41 12.85 -15.26
N GLN A 423 7.19 14.02 -14.65
CA GLN A 423 5.97 14.80 -14.84
C GLN A 423 5.78 15.24 -16.30
N GLU A 424 6.86 15.68 -16.95
CA GLU A 424 6.84 16.04 -18.36
C GLU A 424 6.44 14.86 -19.25
N LEU A 425 7.10 13.69 -19.08
CA LEU A 425 6.80 12.48 -19.85
C LEU A 425 5.37 11.98 -19.65
N VAL A 426 4.85 12.06 -18.43
CA VAL A 426 3.44 11.72 -18.12
C VAL A 426 2.48 12.67 -18.84
N LYS A 427 2.74 13.97 -18.82
CA LYS A 427 1.91 14.95 -19.56
C LYS A 427 1.95 14.70 -21.06
N GLN A 428 3.14 14.49 -21.62
CA GLN A 428 3.32 14.18 -23.05
C GLN A 428 2.57 12.92 -23.42
N PHE A 429 2.77 11.82 -22.69
CA PHE A 429 2.08 10.55 -22.96
C PHE A 429 0.57 10.68 -22.90
N ASN A 430 -0.01 11.42 -21.96
CA ASN A 430 -1.46 11.59 -21.90
C ASN A 430 -2.03 12.51 -22.99
N SER A 431 -1.20 13.29 -23.70
CA SER A 431 -1.63 14.26 -24.71
C SER A 431 -1.28 13.88 -26.17
N ASP A 432 -0.35 12.94 -26.35
CA ASP A 432 0.10 12.49 -27.67
C ASP A 432 -0.44 11.09 -28.04
N THR A 433 0.12 10.49 -29.09
CA THR A 433 -0.27 9.17 -29.62
C THR A 433 0.82 8.12 -29.47
N THR A 434 1.88 8.38 -28.69
CA THR A 434 2.97 7.41 -28.46
C THR A 434 2.41 6.11 -27.89
N PRO A 435 2.66 4.94 -28.55
CA PRO A 435 1.96 3.70 -28.20
C PRO A 435 2.50 3.02 -26.93
N VAL A 436 3.80 3.15 -26.64
CA VAL A 436 4.45 2.36 -25.57
C VAL A 436 5.07 3.27 -24.53
N PHE A 437 4.85 2.94 -23.25
CA PHE A 437 5.55 3.56 -22.13
C PHE A 437 6.24 2.47 -21.29
N LEU A 438 7.55 2.42 -21.35
CA LEU A 438 8.39 1.52 -20.55
C LEU A 438 8.59 2.09 -19.15
N ILE A 439 8.30 1.32 -18.13
CA ILE A 439 8.34 1.81 -16.75
C ILE A 439 9.00 0.77 -15.84
N SER A 440 10.04 1.16 -15.10
CA SER A 440 10.54 0.28 -14.07
C SER A 440 9.53 0.16 -12.93
N LEU A 441 9.26 -1.05 -12.46
CA LEU A 441 8.20 -1.32 -11.47
C LEU A 441 8.37 -0.50 -10.19
N LYS A 442 9.62 -0.31 -9.73
CA LYS A 442 9.95 0.54 -8.58
C LYS A 442 9.66 2.03 -8.83
N ALA A 443 9.90 2.52 -10.04
CA ALA A 443 9.64 3.92 -10.39
C ALA A 443 8.16 4.17 -10.70
N GLY A 444 7.46 3.17 -11.24
CA GLY A 444 6.04 3.22 -11.56
C GLY A 444 5.12 3.13 -10.35
N GLY A 445 5.63 2.62 -9.21
CA GLY A 445 4.83 2.43 -7.99
C GLY A 445 4.31 3.71 -7.33
N VAL A 446 4.69 4.93 -7.79
CA VAL A 446 4.39 6.14 -7.04
C VAL A 446 3.84 7.27 -7.94
N GLY A 447 2.57 7.64 -7.73
CA GLY A 447 1.98 8.94 -8.09
C GLY A 447 1.74 9.24 -9.57
N LEU A 448 2.05 8.35 -10.51
CA LEU A 448 1.84 8.61 -11.94
C LEU A 448 0.36 8.48 -12.32
N ASN A 449 -0.15 9.40 -13.12
CA ASN A 449 -1.49 9.33 -13.71
C ASN A 449 -1.37 9.07 -15.22
N LEU A 450 -1.64 7.85 -15.66
CA LEU A 450 -1.38 7.37 -17.03
C LEU A 450 -2.66 6.83 -17.68
N THR A 451 -3.77 7.57 -17.53
CA THR A 451 -5.08 7.23 -18.11
C THR A 451 -5.12 7.27 -19.64
N GLY A 452 -4.07 7.75 -20.29
CA GLY A 452 -3.92 7.67 -21.74
C GLY A 452 -3.67 6.25 -22.28
N ALA A 453 -3.31 5.29 -21.40
CA ALA A 453 -3.15 3.89 -21.77
C ALA A 453 -4.40 3.06 -21.42
N ASP A 454 -4.70 2.07 -22.24
CA ASP A 454 -5.78 1.10 -22.06
C ASP A 454 -5.28 -0.36 -22.07
N VAL A 455 -3.97 -0.57 -22.23
CA VAL A 455 -3.30 -1.86 -22.08
C VAL A 455 -2.17 -1.73 -21.04
N VAL A 456 -2.05 -2.73 -20.16
CA VAL A 456 -0.96 -2.84 -19.19
C VAL A 456 -0.29 -4.19 -19.37
N ILE A 457 1.02 -4.20 -19.52
CA ILE A 457 1.83 -5.42 -19.67
C ILE A 457 2.77 -5.53 -18.49
N HIS A 458 2.61 -6.55 -17.68
CA HIS A 458 3.60 -6.97 -16.70
C HIS A 458 4.52 -8.01 -17.34
N TYR A 459 5.74 -7.58 -17.65
CA TYR A 459 6.71 -8.43 -18.34
C TYR A 459 7.21 -9.57 -17.45
N ASP A 460 7.42 -9.29 -16.17
CA ASP A 460 7.83 -10.25 -15.17
C ASP A 460 7.01 -10.12 -13.88
N PRO A 461 6.64 -11.26 -13.22
CA PRO A 461 5.88 -11.22 -11.97
C PRO A 461 6.75 -10.71 -10.82
N TRP A 462 6.12 -9.98 -9.89
CA TRP A 462 6.75 -9.50 -8.67
C TRP A 462 6.29 -10.31 -7.46
N TRP A 463 7.15 -10.51 -6.46
CA TRP A 463 6.79 -11.22 -5.23
C TRP A 463 5.62 -10.59 -4.46
N ASN A 464 5.47 -9.28 -4.54
CA ASN A 464 4.38 -8.53 -3.91
C ASN A 464 3.36 -8.09 -4.96
N GLN A 465 2.21 -8.75 -4.97
CA GLN A 465 1.11 -8.45 -5.89
C GLN A 465 0.55 -7.03 -5.71
N ALA A 466 0.58 -6.48 -4.48
CA ALA A 466 0.12 -5.12 -4.23
C ALA A 466 0.88 -4.09 -5.08
N VAL A 467 2.20 -4.29 -5.30
CA VAL A 467 3.01 -3.42 -6.15
C VAL A 467 2.62 -3.56 -7.64
N GLN A 468 2.27 -4.77 -8.10
CA GLN A 468 1.76 -4.98 -9.47
C GLN A 468 0.40 -4.32 -9.65
N ASN A 469 -0.51 -4.53 -8.72
CA ASN A 469 -1.83 -3.89 -8.73
C ASN A 469 -1.69 -2.36 -8.70
N GLN A 470 -0.77 -1.84 -7.87
CA GLN A 470 -0.45 -0.42 -7.82
C GLN A 470 0.03 0.13 -9.17
N ALA A 471 0.83 -0.63 -9.90
CA ALA A 471 1.29 -0.26 -11.23
C ALA A 471 0.13 -0.28 -12.25
N THR A 472 -0.71 -1.31 -12.23
CA THR A 472 -1.93 -1.40 -13.06
C THR A 472 -2.88 -0.23 -12.81
N ASP A 473 -3.04 0.19 -11.57
CA ASP A 473 -3.92 1.28 -11.17
C ASP A 473 -3.48 2.66 -11.67
N ARG A 474 -2.32 2.77 -12.32
CA ARG A 474 -1.92 3.99 -13.03
C ARG A 474 -2.74 4.23 -14.30
N ALA A 475 -3.18 3.16 -14.96
CA ALA A 475 -4.08 3.21 -16.11
C ALA A 475 -5.55 3.09 -15.68
N HIS A 476 -5.86 2.21 -14.74
CA HIS A 476 -7.23 1.91 -14.29
C HIS A 476 -7.63 2.76 -13.07
N ARG A 477 -8.01 4.01 -13.31
CA ARG A 477 -8.40 4.98 -12.28
C ARG A 477 -9.43 6.00 -12.79
N ILE A 478 -9.94 6.85 -11.91
CA ILE A 478 -10.87 7.94 -12.26
C ILE A 478 -10.26 8.77 -13.41
N GLY A 479 -11.04 8.94 -14.48
CA GLY A 479 -10.62 9.59 -15.73
C GLY A 479 -10.31 8.62 -16.87
N GLN A 480 -10.27 7.31 -16.61
CA GLN A 480 -10.20 6.29 -17.66
C GLN A 480 -11.58 6.13 -18.33
N THR A 481 -11.60 6.16 -19.66
CA THR A 481 -12.83 6.03 -20.46
C THR A 481 -12.90 4.74 -21.28
N LYS A 482 -11.78 4.00 -21.37
CA LYS A 482 -11.65 2.75 -22.11
C LYS A 482 -11.52 1.56 -21.17
N LYS A 483 -11.95 0.37 -21.59
CA LYS A 483 -11.64 -0.89 -20.89
C LYS A 483 -10.14 -1.06 -20.80
N VAL A 484 -9.65 -1.45 -19.61
CA VAL A 484 -8.22 -1.69 -19.39
C VAL A 484 -7.95 -3.19 -19.42
N THR A 485 -7.09 -3.61 -20.34
CA THR A 485 -6.63 -5.01 -20.42
C THR A 485 -5.24 -5.14 -19.83
N VAL A 486 -5.09 -6.06 -18.89
CA VAL A 486 -3.83 -6.33 -18.17
C VAL A 486 -3.30 -7.68 -18.60
N TYR A 487 -2.13 -7.70 -19.22
CA TYR A 487 -1.43 -8.92 -19.58
C TYR A 487 -0.29 -9.21 -18.59
N LYS A 488 -0.27 -10.42 -18.06
CA LYS A 488 0.83 -10.94 -17.23
C LYS A 488 1.59 -12.00 -18.04
N LEU A 489 2.84 -11.72 -18.41
CA LEU A 489 3.66 -12.66 -19.16
C LEU A 489 4.36 -13.62 -18.19
N ILE A 490 4.05 -14.89 -18.26
CA ILE A 490 4.55 -15.94 -17.36
C ILE A 490 5.24 -17.03 -18.17
N ALA A 491 6.49 -17.33 -17.84
CA ALA A 491 7.19 -18.48 -18.40
C ALA A 491 6.63 -19.77 -17.78
N ARG A 492 6.14 -20.68 -18.62
CA ARG A 492 5.47 -21.92 -18.21
C ARG A 492 6.48 -22.91 -17.58
N ASN A 493 6.06 -23.62 -16.55
CA ASN A 493 6.88 -24.61 -15.82
C ASN A 493 8.15 -23.99 -15.20
N THR A 494 8.09 -22.74 -14.75
CA THR A 494 9.21 -22.06 -14.14
C THR A 494 8.85 -21.47 -12.77
N ILE A 495 9.85 -20.90 -12.11
CA ILE A 495 9.67 -20.15 -10.87
C ILE A 495 8.61 -19.03 -10.99
N GLU A 496 8.39 -18.46 -12.17
CA GLU A 496 7.40 -17.40 -12.36
C GLU A 496 5.97 -17.91 -12.16
N GLU A 497 5.66 -19.11 -12.65
CA GLU A 497 4.35 -19.73 -12.43
C GLU A 497 4.14 -20.06 -10.96
N LYS A 498 5.19 -20.49 -10.26
CA LYS A 498 5.13 -20.78 -8.82
C LYS A 498 5.00 -19.49 -7.99
N ILE A 499 5.66 -18.40 -8.38
CA ILE A 499 5.48 -17.07 -7.78
C ILE A 499 4.01 -16.62 -7.91
N GLN A 500 3.41 -16.81 -9.09
CA GLN A 500 1.99 -16.45 -9.31
C GLN A 500 1.07 -17.21 -8.34
N LYS A 501 1.25 -18.52 -8.21
CA LYS A 501 0.48 -19.35 -7.25
C LYS A 501 0.64 -18.87 -5.80
N LEU A 502 1.86 -18.49 -5.41
CA LEU A 502 2.11 -17.94 -4.08
C LEU A 502 1.46 -16.55 -3.87
N GLN A 503 1.41 -15.72 -4.92
CA GLN A 503 0.72 -14.45 -4.85
C GLN A 503 -0.78 -14.65 -4.60
N ASP A 504 -1.42 -15.56 -5.34
CA ASP A 504 -2.85 -15.85 -5.23
C ASP A 504 -3.19 -16.37 -3.81
N ALA A 505 -2.34 -17.24 -3.24
CA ALA A 505 -2.50 -17.71 -1.87
C ALA A 505 -2.34 -16.58 -0.82
N LYS A 506 -1.41 -15.63 -1.04
CA LYS A 506 -1.18 -14.48 -0.15
C LYS A 506 -2.29 -13.44 -0.19
N GLN A 507 -2.86 -13.19 -1.36
CA GLN A 507 -3.97 -12.27 -1.52
C GLN A 507 -5.16 -12.74 -0.68
N ASN A 508 -5.46 -14.03 -0.73
CA ASN A 508 -6.52 -14.64 0.07
C ASN A 508 -6.34 -14.39 1.57
N LEU A 509 -5.10 -14.47 2.12
CA LEU A 509 -4.86 -14.18 3.53
C LEU A 509 -5.08 -12.71 3.91
N ALA A 510 -4.58 -11.77 3.14
CA ALA A 510 -4.73 -10.35 3.41
C ALA A 510 -6.22 -9.92 3.33
N GLU A 511 -6.96 -10.43 2.36
CA GLU A 511 -8.40 -10.21 2.22
C GLU A 511 -9.18 -10.83 3.37
N GLN A 512 -8.80 -12.01 3.83
CA GLN A 512 -9.42 -12.71 4.95
C GLN A 512 -9.26 -11.99 6.28
N ILE A 513 -8.10 -11.40 6.57
CA ILE A 513 -7.88 -10.60 7.80
C ILE A 513 -8.77 -9.35 7.82
N ILE A 514 -9.04 -8.78 6.66
CA ILE A 514 -9.87 -7.57 6.53
C ILE A 514 -11.35 -7.93 6.33
N SER A 515 -11.67 -9.06 5.69
CA SER A 515 -13.02 -9.51 5.34
C SER A 515 -13.55 -10.71 6.14
N GLY A 516 -12.73 -11.43 6.89
CA GLY A 516 -13.18 -12.47 7.83
C GLY A 516 -12.89 -13.92 7.47
N ASP A 517 -12.04 -14.21 6.50
CA ASP A 517 -11.76 -15.58 6.05
C ASP A 517 -10.25 -15.92 6.01
N MET A 518 -9.76 -17.09 6.40
CA MET A 518 -8.36 -17.41 6.75
C MET A 518 -7.55 -18.28 5.77
N GLY A 519 -6.23 -18.02 5.63
CA GLY A 519 -5.22 -18.88 5.00
C GLY A 519 -3.76 -18.58 5.41
N GLN A 520 -2.89 -19.59 5.43
CA GLN A 520 -1.54 -19.59 6.05
C GLN A 520 -0.44 -18.86 5.29
N LEU A 521 0.48 -18.18 6.03
CA LEU A 521 1.80 -17.78 5.53
C LEU A 521 2.86 -17.66 6.65
N GLY A 522 3.79 -18.62 6.66
CA GLY A 522 5.02 -18.59 7.44
C GLY A 522 6.23 -18.07 6.65
N SER A 523 7.34 -17.81 7.32
CA SER A 523 8.63 -17.57 6.67
C SER A 523 9.03 -18.79 5.85
N MET A 524 9.44 -18.60 4.57
CA MET A 524 9.87 -19.69 3.69
C MET A 524 10.93 -20.57 4.35
N SER A 525 10.62 -21.84 4.49
CA SER A 525 11.51 -22.89 4.94
C SER A 525 12.41 -23.36 3.77
N ARG A 526 13.31 -24.28 4.08
CA ARG A 526 14.12 -24.97 3.06
C ARG A 526 13.24 -25.75 2.08
N GLU A 527 12.21 -26.39 2.60
CA GLU A 527 11.21 -27.16 1.86
C GLU A 527 10.45 -26.25 0.88
N ASP A 528 9.99 -25.08 1.35
CA ASP A 528 9.27 -24.10 0.51
C ASP A 528 10.11 -23.64 -0.70
N ILE A 529 11.43 -23.46 -0.49
CA ILE A 529 12.33 -23.07 -1.58
C ILE A 529 12.58 -24.23 -2.54
N LEU A 530 12.68 -25.46 -2.04
CA LEU A 530 12.81 -26.63 -2.90
C LEU A 530 11.54 -26.89 -3.72
N GLU A 531 10.36 -26.59 -3.19
CA GLU A 531 9.11 -26.61 -3.94
C GLU A 531 9.03 -25.52 -5.02
N LEU A 532 9.60 -24.36 -4.75
CA LEU A 532 9.69 -23.26 -5.72
C LEU A 532 10.62 -23.59 -6.90
N LEU A 533 11.59 -24.47 -6.71
CA LEU A 533 12.53 -24.91 -7.73
C LEU A 533 12.04 -26.15 -8.47
#